data_96fe6fa4e0f7e84ba6a2ea889bf6d30c
#
_entry.id   96fe6fa4e0f7e84ba6a2ea889bf6d30c
#
_cell.length_a   1.000
_cell.length_b   1.000
_cell.length_c   1.000
_cell.angle_alpha   90.00
_cell.angle_beta   90.00
_cell.angle_gamma   90.00
#
_symmetry.space_group_name_H-M   'P 1'
#
loop_
_entity.id
_entity.type
_entity.pdbx_description
1 polymer ?
#
loop_
_entity_poly.entity_id
_entity_poly.type
_entity_poly.pdbx_seq_one_letter_code
_entity_poly.pdbx_strand_id
1 'polypeptide(L)'
;MQSSLIIGLIASVFCIQSAWAHEEESDIYSQCVDKVIQQQKLPGINNMVVDACSNEAVGIYQKQIVKLLDRIKQQSQTFAQPERYQKIMKSQQLWKAYVDQECSNAGDFIGSPMYGFCPMEEYSLRVKQLSQYADE
;
A
#
# COMPACT_ATOMS: atom_id res chain seq x y z
N MET A 1 51.69 -18.70 -52.17
CA MET A 1 51.71 -18.67 -50.69
C MET A 1 50.99 -17.43 -50.25
N GLN A 2 49.67 -17.54 -49.99
CA GLN A 2 48.84 -16.40 -49.53
C GLN A 2 48.31 -16.77 -48.16
N SER A 3 48.71 -16.03 -47.16
CA SER A 3 48.25 -16.16 -45.78
C SER A 3 47.03 -15.26 -45.57
N SER A 4 45.84 -15.83 -45.39
CA SER A 4 44.66 -15.10 -45.03
C SER A 4 44.56 -14.91 -43.53
N LEU A 5 44.63 -13.65 -43.10
CA LEU A 5 44.38 -13.21 -41.73
C LEU A 5 42.86 -13.08 -41.53
N ILE A 6 42.27 -13.92 -40.69
CA ILE A 6 40.87 -13.80 -40.22
C ILE A 6 40.86 -12.94 -38.97
N ILE A 7 40.36 -11.70 -39.11
CA ILE A 7 40.12 -10.79 -37.99
C ILE A 7 38.77 -11.16 -37.39
N GLY A 8 38.81 -11.78 -36.21
CA GLY A 8 37.59 -12.07 -35.43
C GLY A 8 37.06 -10.82 -34.75
N LEU A 9 35.90 -10.39 -35.18
CA LEU A 9 35.14 -9.28 -34.55
C LEU A 9 34.43 -9.84 -33.30
N ILE A 10 34.94 -9.52 -32.09
CA ILE A 10 34.27 -9.83 -30.85
C ILE A 10 33.25 -8.73 -30.59
N ALA A 11 31.98 -8.99 -30.87
CA ALA A 11 30.88 -8.14 -30.50
C ALA A 11 30.60 -8.31 -29.00
N SER A 12 31.04 -7.33 -28.19
CA SER A 12 30.71 -7.27 -26.77
C SER A 12 29.26 -6.80 -26.62
N VAL A 13 28.38 -7.74 -26.33
CA VAL A 13 26.99 -7.45 -25.96
C VAL A 13 27.02 -6.89 -24.54
N PHE A 14 26.92 -5.57 -24.43
CA PHE A 14 26.64 -4.88 -23.16
C PHE A 14 25.19 -5.17 -22.79
N CYS A 15 24.95 -6.13 -21.88
CA CYS A 15 23.67 -6.28 -21.17
C CYS A 15 23.53 -5.06 -20.24
N ILE A 16 22.76 -4.08 -20.69
CA ILE A 16 22.27 -3.01 -19.81
C ILE A 16 21.18 -3.66 -18.95
N GLN A 17 21.56 -4.14 -17.78
CA GLN A 17 20.61 -4.50 -16.72
C GLN A 17 20.06 -3.16 -16.20
N SER A 18 18.87 -2.80 -16.69
CA SER A 18 18.05 -1.76 -16.08
C SER A 18 17.66 -2.27 -14.68
N ALA A 19 18.44 -1.92 -13.68
CA ALA A 19 18.03 -2.04 -12.30
C ALA A 19 16.80 -1.10 -12.15
N TRP A 20 15.61 -1.68 -12.19
CA TRP A 20 14.41 -1.03 -11.72
C TRP A 20 14.60 -0.83 -10.22
N ALA A 21 15.18 0.30 -9.84
CA ALA A 21 15.07 0.77 -8.48
C ALA A 21 13.57 1.05 -8.28
N HIS A 22 12.87 0.11 -7.66
CA HIS A 22 11.64 0.41 -6.97
C HIS A 22 12.02 1.41 -5.89
N GLU A 23 11.87 2.68 -6.18
CA GLU A 23 11.76 3.70 -5.17
C GLU A 23 10.50 3.28 -4.38
N GLU A 24 10.70 2.69 -3.23
CA GLU A 24 9.64 2.37 -2.28
C GLU A 24 9.12 3.74 -1.83
N GLU A 25 8.06 4.20 -2.50
CA GLU A 25 7.37 5.43 -2.12
C GLU A 25 6.99 5.27 -0.65
N SER A 26 7.64 6.06 0.23
CA SER A 26 7.43 5.93 1.66
C SER A 26 5.93 6.11 1.92
N ASP A 27 5.32 5.14 2.59
CA ASP A 27 3.88 5.16 2.84
C ASP A 27 3.49 6.35 3.75
N ILE A 28 2.20 6.65 3.79
CA ILE A 28 1.63 7.80 4.51
C ILE A 28 2.04 7.79 5.99
N TYR A 29 2.06 6.61 6.61
CA TYR A 29 2.44 6.45 8.01
C TYR A 29 3.92 6.81 8.23
N SER A 30 4.82 6.26 7.44
CA SER A 30 6.26 6.53 7.53
C SER A 30 6.59 8.00 7.32
N GLN A 31 5.94 8.66 6.35
CA GLN A 31 6.08 10.11 6.13
C GLN A 31 5.67 10.93 7.34
N CYS A 32 4.55 10.57 7.99
CA CYS A 32 4.10 11.23 9.21
C CYS A 32 5.11 11.03 10.33
N VAL A 33 5.59 9.80 10.56
CA VAL A 33 6.56 9.48 11.61
C VAL A 33 7.84 10.29 11.45
N ASP A 34 8.42 10.33 10.26
CA ASP A 34 9.63 11.08 9.97
C ASP A 34 9.43 12.58 10.23
N LYS A 35 8.31 13.13 9.77
CA LYS A 35 7.95 14.53 10.00
C LYS A 35 7.82 14.86 11.48
N VAL A 36 7.13 14.05 12.26
CA VAL A 36 6.91 14.30 13.70
C VAL A 36 8.23 14.21 14.47
N ILE A 37 9.05 13.19 14.19
CA ILE A 37 10.37 13.03 14.82
C ILE A 37 11.25 14.24 14.55
N GLN A 38 11.31 14.70 13.30
CA GLN A 38 12.13 15.87 12.92
C GLN A 38 11.61 17.16 13.56
N GLN A 39 10.31 17.43 13.51
CA GLN A 39 9.71 18.66 14.03
C GLN A 39 9.82 18.76 15.54
N GLN A 40 9.62 17.66 16.25
CA GLN A 40 9.66 17.63 17.72
C GLN A 40 11.04 17.27 18.29
N LYS A 41 12.03 17.02 17.42
CA LYS A 41 13.41 16.65 17.81
C LYS A 41 13.42 15.44 18.76
N LEU A 42 12.58 14.45 18.45
CA LEU A 42 12.48 13.23 19.28
C LEU A 42 13.68 12.33 19.04
N PRO A 43 14.15 11.59 20.07
CA PRO A 43 15.26 10.65 19.94
C PRO A 43 14.89 9.39 19.13
N GLY A 44 13.60 9.16 18.87
CA GLY A 44 13.08 8.02 18.13
C GLY A 44 11.56 7.91 18.21
N ILE A 45 11.04 6.81 17.68
CA ILE A 45 9.62 6.49 17.68
C ILE A 45 9.18 6.11 19.10
N ASN A 46 8.01 6.59 19.51
CA ASN A 46 7.34 6.20 20.75
C ASN A 46 5.83 6.00 20.47
N ASN A 47 5.09 5.43 21.45
CA ASN A 47 3.68 5.11 21.27
C ASN A 47 2.83 6.32 20.89
N MET A 48 3.13 7.51 21.38
CA MET A 48 2.41 8.74 21.03
C MET A 48 2.58 9.07 19.53
N VAL A 49 3.79 8.93 18.98
CA VAL A 49 4.06 9.13 17.55
C VAL A 49 3.33 8.07 16.72
N VAL A 50 3.39 6.80 17.15
CA VAL A 50 2.70 5.71 16.48
C VAL A 50 1.19 5.97 16.45
N ASP A 51 0.58 6.29 17.59
CA ASP A 51 -0.87 6.53 17.67
C ASP A 51 -1.30 7.73 16.80
N ALA A 52 -0.58 8.84 16.89
CA ALA A 52 -0.90 10.04 16.11
C ALA A 52 -0.81 9.78 14.61
N CYS A 53 0.31 9.18 14.14
CA CYS A 53 0.53 8.93 12.72
C CYS A 53 -0.35 7.80 12.18
N SER A 54 -0.66 6.79 12.97
CA SER A 54 -1.61 5.74 12.60
C SER A 54 -3.02 6.31 12.37
N ASN A 55 -3.48 7.16 13.29
CA ASN A 55 -4.81 7.79 13.17
C ASN A 55 -4.89 8.72 11.94
N GLU A 56 -3.83 9.50 11.66
CA GLU A 56 -3.75 10.34 10.45
C GLU A 56 -3.82 9.47 9.18
N ALA A 57 -3.01 8.41 9.12
CA ALA A 57 -2.97 7.51 7.98
C ALA A 57 -4.30 6.79 7.75
N VAL A 58 -4.96 6.27 8.80
CA VAL A 58 -6.30 5.67 8.72
C VAL A 58 -7.30 6.63 8.11
N GLY A 59 -7.31 7.90 8.53
CA GLY A 59 -8.21 8.91 7.97
C GLY A 59 -7.99 9.15 6.48
N ILE A 60 -6.75 9.08 6.01
CA ILE A 60 -6.42 9.20 4.57
C ILE A 60 -6.83 7.94 3.82
N TYR A 61 -6.51 6.74 4.32
CA TYR A 61 -6.88 5.48 3.69
C TYR A 61 -8.40 5.30 3.60
N GLN A 62 -9.17 5.72 4.60
CA GLN A 62 -10.64 5.72 4.54
C GLN A 62 -11.17 6.53 3.35
N LYS A 63 -10.63 7.72 3.12
CA LYS A 63 -10.99 8.56 1.97
C LYS A 63 -10.61 7.90 0.64
N GLN A 64 -9.45 7.22 0.59
CA GLN A 64 -9.03 6.48 -0.60
C GLN A 64 -9.95 5.29 -0.88
N ILE A 65 -10.33 4.52 0.14
CA ILE A 65 -11.29 3.41 0.01
C ILE A 65 -12.61 3.89 -0.58
N VAL A 66 -13.16 5.00 -0.07
CA VAL A 66 -14.42 5.56 -0.60
C VAL A 66 -14.29 5.90 -2.09
N LYS A 67 -13.20 6.57 -2.48
CA LYS A 67 -12.95 6.91 -3.90
C LYS A 67 -12.80 5.67 -4.78
N LEU A 68 -12.11 4.63 -4.30
CA LEU A 68 -11.93 3.38 -5.04
C LEU A 68 -13.25 2.63 -5.21
N LEU A 69 -14.07 2.55 -4.16
CA LEU A 69 -15.40 1.93 -4.24
C LEU A 69 -16.33 2.67 -5.21
N ASP A 70 -16.26 4.00 -5.24
CA ASP A 70 -17.00 4.82 -6.21
C ASP A 70 -16.54 4.55 -7.65
N ARG A 71 -15.23 4.46 -7.88
CA ARG A 71 -14.67 4.11 -9.19
C ARG A 71 -15.14 2.72 -9.65
N ILE A 72 -15.04 1.72 -8.78
CA ILE A 72 -15.51 0.35 -9.07
C ILE A 72 -17.00 0.33 -9.38
N LYS A 73 -17.81 1.12 -8.66
CA LYS A 73 -19.25 1.27 -8.94
C LYS A 73 -19.50 1.82 -10.33
N GLN A 74 -18.82 2.89 -10.70
CA GLN A 74 -18.96 3.51 -12.04
C GLN A 74 -18.54 2.55 -13.15
N GLN A 75 -17.40 1.85 -12.98
CA GLN A 75 -16.95 0.82 -13.93
C GLN A 75 -17.98 -0.31 -14.07
N SER A 76 -18.52 -0.82 -12.94
CA SER A 76 -19.53 -1.88 -12.95
C SER A 76 -20.80 -1.47 -13.70
N GLN A 77 -21.17 -0.19 -13.64
CA GLN A 77 -22.29 0.36 -14.40
C GLN A 77 -21.95 0.48 -15.89
N THR A 78 -20.76 1.02 -16.21
CA THR A 78 -20.31 1.21 -17.60
C THR A 78 -20.20 -0.11 -18.36
N PHE A 79 -19.72 -1.17 -17.71
CA PHE A 79 -19.55 -2.49 -18.31
C PHE A 79 -20.75 -3.42 -18.13
N ALA A 80 -21.88 -2.91 -17.62
CA ALA A 80 -23.10 -3.69 -17.34
C ALA A 80 -22.85 -4.93 -16.45
N GLN A 81 -22.01 -4.79 -15.43
CA GLN A 81 -21.65 -5.84 -14.47
C GLN A 81 -22.10 -5.47 -13.04
N PRO A 82 -23.41 -5.34 -12.75
CA PRO A 82 -23.86 -4.86 -11.44
C PRO A 82 -23.48 -5.78 -10.28
N GLU A 83 -23.38 -7.08 -10.52
CA GLU A 83 -22.98 -8.06 -9.51
C GLU A 83 -21.51 -7.88 -9.07
N ARG A 84 -20.62 -7.33 -9.90
CA ARG A 84 -19.22 -7.05 -9.54
C ARG A 84 -19.16 -6.10 -8.36
N TYR A 85 -19.84 -4.96 -8.42
CA TYR A 85 -19.89 -4.00 -7.33
C TYR A 85 -20.53 -4.58 -6.07
N GLN A 86 -21.65 -5.33 -6.22
CA GLN A 86 -22.33 -5.94 -5.09
C GLN A 86 -21.44 -6.93 -4.32
N LYS A 87 -20.69 -7.77 -5.04
CA LYS A 87 -19.75 -8.74 -4.45
C LYS A 87 -18.62 -8.03 -3.72
N ILE A 88 -18.06 -6.96 -4.30
CA ILE A 88 -17.00 -6.17 -3.67
C ILE A 88 -17.53 -5.45 -2.42
N MET A 89 -18.74 -4.90 -2.45
CA MET A 89 -19.36 -4.29 -1.27
C MET A 89 -19.62 -5.28 -0.14
N LYS A 90 -20.05 -6.50 -0.48
CA LYS A 90 -20.17 -7.57 0.54
C LYS A 90 -18.82 -7.92 1.16
N SER A 91 -17.78 -8.04 0.34
CA SER A 91 -16.40 -8.23 0.82
C SER A 91 -15.94 -7.08 1.70
N GLN A 92 -16.29 -5.83 1.35
CA GLN A 92 -15.96 -4.65 2.15
C GLN A 92 -16.61 -4.69 3.55
N GLN A 93 -17.86 -5.11 3.64
CA GLN A 93 -18.57 -5.25 4.92
C GLN A 93 -17.94 -6.33 5.80
N LEU A 94 -17.63 -7.50 5.24
CA LEU A 94 -16.98 -8.60 5.96
C LEU A 94 -15.56 -8.21 6.42
N TRP A 95 -14.81 -7.55 5.56
CA TRP A 95 -13.49 -7.03 5.92
C TRP A 95 -13.56 -6.03 7.08
N LYS A 96 -14.52 -5.10 7.05
CA LYS A 96 -14.67 -4.11 8.12
C LYS A 96 -14.98 -4.78 9.46
N ALA A 97 -15.88 -5.76 9.47
CA ALA A 97 -16.20 -6.52 10.68
C ALA A 97 -14.99 -7.33 11.21
N TYR A 98 -14.21 -7.91 10.30
CA TYR A 98 -12.95 -8.58 10.66
C TYR A 98 -11.96 -7.60 11.30
N VAL A 99 -11.69 -6.47 10.66
CA VAL A 99 -10.72 -5.47 11.17
C VAL A 99 -11.13 -4.95 12.54
N ASP A 100 -12.42 -4.65 12.75
CA ASP A 100 -12.91 -4.16 14.03
C ASP A 100 -12.68 -5.18 15.15
N GLN A 101 -12.91 -6.46 14.90
CA GLN A 101 -12.67 -7.50 15.88
C GLN A 101 -11.19 -7.79 16.08
N GLU A 102 -10.42 -7.93 14.99
CA GLU A 102 -9.00 -8.28 15.06
C GLU A 102 -8.19 -7.18 15.73
N CYS A 103 -8.44 -5.91 15.38
CA CYS A 103 -7.71 -4.80 15.98
C CYS A 103 -8.12 -4.53 17.43
N SER A 104 -9.37 -4.86 17.81
CA SER A 104 -9.76 -4.92 19.24
C SER A 104 -8.93 -5.98 19.99
N ASN A 105 -8.83 -7.20 19.43
CA ASN A 105 -8.02 -8.26 20.03
C ASN A 105 -6.54 -7.84 20.15
N ALA A 106 -5.97 -7.24 19.12
CA ALA A 106 -4.58 -6.77 19.13
C ALA A 106 -4.36 -5.71 20.22
N GLY A 107 -5.28 -4.76 20.38
CA GLY A 107 -5.25 -3.77 21.44
C GLY A 107 -5.35 -4.40 22.82
N ASP A 108 -6.28 -5.34 23.00
CA ASP A 108 -6.57 -5.96 24.30
C ASP A 108 -5.47 -6.94 24.76
N PHE A 109 -4.88 -7.71 23.83
CA PHE A 109 -3.94 -8.80 24.19
C PHE A 109 -2.47 -8.47 23.93
N ILE A 110 -2.16 -7.51 23.03
CA ILE A 110 -0.80 -7.04 22.78
C ILE A 110 -0.58 -5.69 23.49
N GLY A 111 -1.61 -4.84 23.49
CA GLY A 111 -1.58 -3.52 24.13
C GLY A 111 -1.23 -2.38 23.17
N SER A 112 -1.05 -1.16 23.73
CA SER A 112 -0.61 0.01 22.97
C SER A 112 0.78 -0.25 22.35
N PRO A 113 1.03 0.12 21.08
CA PRO A 113 0.21 1.04 20.25
C PRO A 113 -0.79 0.34 19.30
N MET A 114 -1.13 -0.94 19.50
CA MET A 114 -1.90 -1.74 18.54
C MET A 114 -3.32 -1.23 18.29
N TYR A 115 -3.93 -0.48 19.22
CA TYR A 115 -5.24 0.16 19.00
C TYR A 115 -5.26 1.09 17.78
N GLY A 116 -4.15 1.78 17.49
CA GLY A 116 -4.01 2.65 16.31
C GLY A 116 -3.28 1.96 15.16
N PHE A 117 -2.22 1.22 15.47
CA PHE A 117 -1.33 0.65 14.45
C PHE A 117 -1.99 -0.46 13.64
N CYS A 118 -2.72 -1.39 14.28
CA CYS A 118 -3.41 -2.47 13.59
C CYS A 118 -4.44 -1.95 12.56
N PRO A 119 -5.36 -1.02 12.88
CA PRO A 119 -6.24 -0.47 11.86
C PRO A 119 -5.47 0.19 10.71
N MET A 120 -4.37 0.88 10.99
CA MET A 120 -3.57 1.55 9.96
C MET A 120 -3.04 0.54 8.94
N GLU A 121 -2.45 -0.56 9.39
CA GLU A 121 -1.96 -1.62 8.49
C GLU A 121 -3.09 -2.23 7.66
N GLU A 122 -4.21 -2.59 8.30
CA GLU A 122 -5.35 -3.22 7.62
C GLU A 122 -5.99 -2.29 6.57
N TYR A 123 -6.15 -1.01 6.88
CA TYR A 123 -6.66 -0.03 5.93
C TYR A 123 -5.71 0.21 4.75
N SER A 124 -4.39 0.25 4.99
CA SER A 124 -3.37 0.32 3.94
C SER A 124 -3.47 -0.87 2.98
N LEU A 125 -3.56 -2.09 3.53
CA LEU A 125 -3.73 -3.30 2.73
C LEU A 125 -5.04 -3.28 1.93
N ARG A 126 -6.12 -2.78 2.52
CA ARG A 126 -7.41 -2.69 1.83
C ARG A 126 -7.38 -1.73 0.65
N VAL A 127 -6.71 -0.59 0.78
CA VAL A 127 -6.49 0.33 -0.35
C VAL A 127 -5.79 -0.39 -1.50
N LYS A 128 -4.71 -1.12 -1.23
CA LYS A 128 -3.98 -1.89 -2.25
C LYS A 128 -4.87 -2.94 -2.94
N GLN A 129 -5.69 -3.67 -2.17
CA GLN A 129 -6.62 -4.66 -2.72
C GLN A 129 -7.70 -4.03 -3.61
N LEU A 130 -8.29 -2.91 -3.17
CA LEU A 130 -9.34 -2.24 -3.94
C LEU A 130 -8.77 -1.55 -5.19
N SER A 131 -7.53 -1.06 -5.16
CA SER A 131 -6.86 -0.51 -6.34
C SER A 131 -6.77 -1.53 -7.46
N GLN A 132 -6.43 -2.79 -7.15
CA GLN A 132 -6.40 -3.86 -8.16
C GLN A 132 -7.75 -4.04 -8.88
N TYR A 133 -8.86 -3.92 -8.15
CA TYR A 133 -10.19 -3.99 -8.77
C TYR A 133 -10.58 -2.73 -9.54
N ALA A 134 -10.02 -1.58 -9.19
CA ALA A 134 -10.33 -0.31 -9.83
C ALA A 134 -9.49 -0.04 -11.10
N ASP A 135 -8.41 -0.77 -11.30
CA ASP A 135 -7.49 -0.61 -12.44
C ASP A 135 -7.77 -1.61 -13.59
N GLU A 136 -8.66 -2.61 -13.36
CA GLU A 136 -9.16 -3.54 -14.38
C GLU A 136 -10.37 -2.95 -15.12
#